data_e11ffed8f218664b50a39625d8cba880
#
_entry.id   e11ffed8f218664b50a39625d8cba880
#
_cell.length_a   1.000
_cell.length_b   1.000
_cell.length_c   1.000
_cell.angle_alpha   90.00
_cell.angle_beta   90.00
_cell.angle_gamma   90.00
#
_symmetry.space_group_name_H-M   'P 1'
#
loop_
_entity.id
_entity.type
_entity.pdbx_description
1 polymer ?
#
loop_
_entity_poly.entity_id
_entity_poly.type
_entity_poly.pdbx_seq_one_letter_code
_entity_poly.pdbx_strand_id
1 'polypeptide(L)'
;MDLTKKTVHYTQEGKTVFDRFYLDEDYNVPEQKEAVQRIVYSSAKLKTEDVRPVENYVKVTGKAYYKILYMTQGETTLSVLEGKIPFEEMIYAENDGEETFFIRNERTEFTVSVVHSRKLTLRVAAEMELGRERMRDEELTTDAESDFPVYKKRQKMNVSELKISKKDTYRIKEEIVLPGTKESIGQILFFDISGRKAEIRPGQDELLIRGEAEVFCMYLSPEEKVEWIEQSVPYEGRIPCEGAEEDMICQIRQSLEDPIVDIRQDGDGEMRALGIEATLSMKMNVYSEVETEILKDMYSLDRECVLEKKEGIYEEMLMYNQAKCKIAERLTLPELKEDVLQIIHSEGSIQAESERYTEEGVEIEGILHISFLYLRADDEQPYGSWTGMIPFSYLVEYPNLPKNVSASPAYHVEQLAVTLAGSEAVEVKAVLTFDIFLKKLISASMITNVSERQFDTDASLKRPGIVGHIVQDGEDLWSLA
;
A
#
# COMPACT_ATOMS: atom_id res chain seq x y z
N MET A 1 26.71 38.82 7.07
CA MET A 1 27.16 37.44 7.07
C MET A 1 26.30 36.62 6.14
N ASP A 2 26.92 35.72 5.35
CA ASP A 2 26.21 34.88 4.40
C ASP A 2 26.09 33.47 4.98
N LEU A 3 24.86 32.96 4.99
CA LEU A 3 24.56 31.59 5.48
C LEU A 3 24.57 30.61 4.31
N THR A 4 25.29 29.51 4.47
CA THR A 4 25.22 28.39 3.54
C THR A 4 24.07 27.48 4.00
N LYS A 5 23.10 27.28 3.12
CA LYS A 5 21.90 26.50 3.40
C LYS A 5 21.77 25.34 2.43
N LYS A 6 21.21 24.23 2.92
CA LYS A 6 20.81 23.07 2.14
C LYS A 6 19.30 22.85 2.36
N THR A 7 18.55 22.75 1.28
CA THR A 7 17.13 22.37 1.36
C THR A 7 17.00 20.85 1.43
N VAL A 8 16.16 20.37 2.32
CA VAL A 8 15.79 18.96 2.47
C VAL A 8 14.32 18.80 2.18
N HIS A 9 14.00 17.87 1.31
CA HIS A 9 12.62 17.54 0.93
C HIS A 9 12.17 16.30 1.68
N TYR A 10 10.95 16.30 2.20
CA TYR A 10 10.34 15.10 2.80
C TYR A 10 8.83 15.11 2.61
N THR A 11 8.21 13.94 2.79
CA THR A 11 6.76 13.77 2.66
C THR A 11 6.16 13.52 4.03
N GLN A 12 5.36 14.46 4.51
CA GLN A 12 4.62 14.33 5.76
C GLN A 12 3.24 13.73 5.47
N GLU A 13 2.96 12.55 6.02
CA GLU A 13 1.62 11.97 5.98
C GLU A 13 0.72 12.61 7.04
N GLY A 14 -0.51 12.92 6.67
CA GLY A 14 -1.54 13.45 7.54
C GLY A 14 -2.49 12.36 8.05
N LYS A 15 -3.49 12.76 8.82
CA LYS A 15 -4.51 11.83 9.32
C LYS A 15 -5.31 11.25 8.18
N THR A 16 -5.52 9.95 8.24
CA THR A 16 -6.37 9.19 7.31
C THR A 16 -7.84 9.45 7.61
N VAL A 17 -8.66 9.43 6.57
CA VAL A 17 -10.11 9.56 6.65
C VAL A 17 -10.72 8.25 6.13
N PHE A 18 -11.64 7.67 6.88
CA PHE A 18 -12.40 6.49 6.48
C PHE A 18 -13.78 6.91 5.99
N ASP A 19 -14.20 6.31 4.90
CA ASP A 19 -15.53 6.49 4.35
C ASP A 19 -16.14 5.17 3.92
N ARG A 20 -17.47 5.07 4.01
CA ARG A 20 -18.24 3.91 3.60
C ARG A 20 -19.48 4.33 2.83
N PHE A 21 -19.63 3.82 1.62
CA PHE A 21 -20.77 4.09 0.76
C PHE A 21 -21.32 2.83 0.14
N TYR A 22 -22.52 2.95 -0.47
CA TYR A 22 -23.23 1.83 -1.06
C TYR A 22 -23.60 2.15 -2.49
N LEU A 23 -23.43 1.15 -3.37
CA LEU A 23 -23.88 1.22 -4.76
C LEU A 23 -24.94 0.13 -4.94
N ASP A 24 -26.13 0.54 -5.33
CA ASP A 24 -27.24 -0.38 -5.58
C ASP A 24 -27.62 -0.28 -7.07
N GLU A 25 -27.78 -1.42 -7.74
CA GLU A 25 -28.19 -1.50 -9.13
C GLU A 25 -29.15 -2.66 -9.36
N ASP A 26 -30.24 -2.39 -10.10
CA ASP A 26 -31.11 -3.42 -10.65
C ASP A 26 -30.55 -3.88 -12.01
N TYR A 27 -30.17 -5.14 -12.11
CA TYR A 27 -29.55 -5.71 -13.30
C TYR A 27 -30.50 -6.67 -14.01
N ASN A 28 -30.75 -6.42 -15.30
CA ASN A 28 -31.50 -7.34 -16.13
C ASN A 28 -30.55 -8.26 -16.90
N VAL A 29 -30.71 -9.57 -16.75
CA VAL A 29 -29.91 -10.56 -17.46
C VAL A 29 -30.19 -10.45 -18.98
N PRO A 30 -29.15 -10.21 -19.81
CA PRO A 30 -29.31 -10.07 -21.26
C PRO A 30 -29.96 -11.32 -21.88
N GLU A 31 -30.74 -11.13 -22.96
CA GLU A 31 -31.43 -12.22 -23.64
C GLU A 31 -30.48 -13.31 -24.19
N GLN A 32 -29.25 -12.90 -24.57
CA GLN A 32 -28.22 -13.79 -25.07
C GLN A 32 -27.61 -14.69 -23.97
N LYS A 33 -27.83 -14.36 -22.69
CA LYS A 33 -27.40 -15.16 -21.55
C LYS A 33 -28.56 -16.02 -21.06
N GLU A 34 -28.24 -17.22 -20.57
CA GLU A 34 -29.23 -18.09 -19.97
C GLU A 34 -29.78 -17.54 -18.65
N ALA A 35 -31.00 -17.97 -18.30
CA ALA A 35 -31.64 -17.52 -17.07
C ALA A 35 -30.90 -18.02 -15.82
N VAL A 36 -30.83 -17.19 -14.80
CA VAL A 36 -30.17 -17.51 -13.52
C VAL A 36 -31.02 -18.49 -12.74
N GLN A 37 -30.43 -19.61 -12.38
CA GLN A 37 -30.98 -20.55 -11.40
C GLN A 37 -30.50 -20.19 -10.00
N ARG A 38 -29.18 -20.05 -9.81
CA ARG A 38 -28.55 -19.78 -8.52
C ARG A 38 -27.20 -19.07 -8.71
N ILE A 39 -26.89 -18.11 -7.84
CA ILE A 39 -25.58 -17.52 -7.79
C ILE A 39 -24.62 -18.51 -7.12
N VAL A 40 -23.47 -18.71 -7.75
CA VAL A 40 -22.41 -19.60 -7.23
C VAL A 40 -21.33 -18.78 -6.53
N TYR A 41 -20.82 -17.76 -7.21
CA TYR A 41 -19.77 -16.89 -6.69
C TYR A 41 -19.97 -15.48 -7.24
N SER A 42 -19.65 -14.49 -6.44
CA SER A 42 -19.70 -13.10 -6.90
C SER A 42 -18.56 -12.29 -6.26
N SER A 43 -17.91 -11.48 -7.06
CA SER A 43 -16.86 -10.57 -6.60
C SER A 43 -17.01 -9.20 -7.21
N ALA A 44 -16.58 -8.15 -6.50
CA ALA A 44 -16.47 -6.81 -7.01
C ALA A 44 -15.16 -6.19 -6.55
N LYS A 45 -14.52 -5.44 -7.45
CA LYS A 45 -13.29 -4.67 -7.16
C LYS A 45 -13.51 -3.23 -7.57
N LEU A 46 -13.12 -2.29 -6.71
CA LEU A 46 -13.12 -0.88 -7.08
C LEU A 46 -11.94 -0.59 -8.00
N LYS A 47 -12.14 0.35 -8.89
CA LYS A 47 -11.08 1.04 -9.61
C LYS A 47 -11.32 2.53 -9.49
N THR A 48 -10.52 3.18 -8.66
CA THR A 48 -10.52 4.63 -8.54
C THR A 48 -9.86 5.24 -9.76
N GLU A 49 -10.56 6.14 -10.43
CA GLU A 49 -10.08 6.82 -11.65
C GLU A 49 -9.53 8.22 -11.35
N ASP A 50 -10.13 8.92 -10.37
CA ASP A 50 -9.69 10.27 -10.00
C ASP A 50 -9.91 10.54 -8.50
N VAL A 51 -8.94 11.23 -7.89
CA VAL A 51 -8.98 11.69 -6.49
C VAL A 51 -8.52 13.14 -6.47
N ARG A 52 -9.42 14.06 -6.22
CA ARG A 52 -9.12 15.49 -6.24
C ARG A 52 -9.78 16.27 -5.12
N PRO A 53 -9.08 17.23 -4.51
CA PRO A 53 -9.68 18.12 -3.51
C PRO A 53 -10.70 19.08 -4.16
N VAL A 54 -11.81 19.31 -3.45
CA VAL A 54 -12.86 20.26 -3.81
C VAL A 54 -13.29 20.94 -2.51
N GLU A 55 -12.80 22.14 -2.26
CA GLU A 55 -12.99 22.85 -0.98
C GLU A 55 -12.56 21.97 0.24
N ASN A 56 -13.46 21.72 1.18
CA ASN A 56 -13.23 20.86 2.36
C ASN A 56 -13.60 19.38 2.13
N TYR A 57 -13.75 18.98 0.87
CA TYR A 57 -14.04 17.61 0.49
C TYR A 57 -12.99 17.09 -0.50
N VAL A 58 -12.89 15.79 -0.59
CA VAL A 58 -12.15 15.10 -1.65
C VAL A 58 -13.17 14.36 -2.51
N LYS A 59 -13.22 14.72 -3.78
CA LYS A 59 -14.03 14.03 -4.76
C LYS A 59 -13.28 12.80 -5.25
N VAL A 60 -13.88 11.63 -5.05
CA VAL A 60 -13.37 10.35 -5.54
C VAL A 60 -14.32 9.81 -6.57
N THR A 61 -13.81 9.53 -7.77
CA THR A 61 -14.62 8.94 -8.84
C THR A 61 -13.99 7.66 -9.35
N GLY A 62 -14.82 6.73 -9.77
CA GLY A 62 -14.34 5.45 -10.27
C GLY A 62 -15.48 4.51 -10.68
N LYS A 63 -15.13 3.22 -10.73
CA LYS A 63 -16.07 2.15 -11.09
C LYS A 63 -15.87 0.94 -10.21
N ALA A 64 -16.96 0.33 -9.78
CA ALA A 64 -16.97 -1.00 -9.18
C ALA A 64 -17.16 -2.03 -10.30
N TYR A 65 -16.11 -2.76 -10.66
CA TYR A 65 -16.16 -3.87 -11.60
C TYR A 65 -16.61 -5.11 -10.88
N TYR A 66 -17.64 -5.79 -11.40
CA TYR A 66 -18.18 -7.00 -10.80
C TYR A 66 -18.19 -8.17 -11.76
N LYS A 67 -18.08 -9.37 -11.18
CA LYS A 67 -18.27 -10.66 -11.85
C LYS A 67 -19.23 -11.53 -11.03
N ILE A 68 -20.16 -12.19 -11.70
CA ILE A 68 -21.16 -13.06 -11.09
C ILE A 68 -21.14 -14.39 -11.82
N LEU A 69 -20.62 -15.43 -11.17
CA LEU A 69 -20.68 -16.80 -11.64
C LEU A 69 -21.99 -17.43 -11.15
N TYR A 70 -22.78 -18.00 -12.04
CA TYR A 70 -24.09 -18.54 -11.70
C TYR A 70 -24.39 -19.85 -12.43
N MET A 71 -25.21 -20.68 -11.80
CA MET A 71 -25.81 -21.84 -12.44
C MET A 71 -26.99 -21.38 -13.30
N THR A 72 -27.09 -21.96 -14.50
CA THR A 72 -28.14 -21.63 -15.47
C THR A 72 -29.33 -22.56 -15.35
N GLN A 73 -30.46 -22.13 -15.93
CA GLN A 73 -31.65 -23.00 -16.10
C GLN A 73 -31.63 -23.75 -17.44
N GLY A 74 -30.61 -23.53 -18.27
CA GLY A 74 -30.49 -24.08 -19.60
C GLY A 74 -29.61 -25.34 -19.65
N GLU A 75 -29.06 -25.62 -20.82
CA GLU A 75 -28.19 -26.78 -21.06
C GLU A 75 -26.78 -26.58 -20.51
N THR A 76 -26.28 -25.33 -20.51
CA THR A 76 -24.95 -24.98 -20.00
C THR A 76 -25.01 -24.89 -18.46
N THR A 77 -24.16 -25.63 -17.78
CA THR A 77 -24.19 -25.71 -16.30
C THR A 77 -23.82 -24.39 -15.62
N LEU A 78 -22.82 -23.66 -16.10
CA LEU A 78 -22.31 -22.41 -15.55
C LEU A 78 -22.24 -21.30 -16.60
N SER A 79 -22.50 -20.10 -16.17
CA SER A 79 -22.32 -18.90 -16.99
C SER A 79 -21.86 -17.71 -16.11
N VAL A 80 -21.40 -16.63 -16.75
CA VAL A 80 -20.89 -15.43 -16.07
C VAL A 80 -21.63 -14.18 -16.55
N LEU A 81 -21.88 -13.27 -15.59
CA LEU A 81 -22.28 -11.89 -15.85
C LEU A 81 -21.17 -10.98 -15.36
N GLU A 82 -20.80 -10.02 -16.16
CA GLU A 82 -19.77 -9.03 -15.85
C GLU A 82 -20.30 -7.64 -16.13
N GLY A 83 -19.88 -6.68 -15.34
CA GLY A 83 -20.27 -5.28 -15.55
C GLY A 83 -19.49 -4.33 -14.64
N LYS A 84 -19.96 -3.10 -14.64
CA LYS A 84 -19.36 -2.03 -13.85
C LYS A 84 -20.41 -1.04 -13.40
N ILE A 85 -20.33 -0.61 -12.15
CA ILE A 85 -21.20 0.42 -11.57
C ILE A 85 -20.33 1.66 -11.35
N PRO A 86 -20.60 2.81 -12.00
CA PRO A 86 -19.85 4.04 -11.75
C PRO A 86 -20.20 4.60 -10.37
N PHE A 87 -19.23 5.23 -9.71
CA PHE A 87 -19.44 5.93 -8.46
C PHE A 87 -18.77 7.30 -8.45
N GLU A 88 -19.34 8.19 -7.65
CA GLU A 88 -18.82 9.51 -7.33
C GLU A 88 -19.12 9.78 -5.86
N GLU A 89 -18.06 9.90 -5.04
CA GLU A 89 -18.16 10.16 -3.61
C GLU A 89 -17.46 11.45 -3.22
N MET A 90 -18.05 12.14 -2.23
CA MET A 90 -17.53 13.37 -1.66
C MET A 90 -17.16 13.14 -0.20
N ILE A 91 -15.90 12.79 0.03
CA ILE A 91 -15.38 12.47 1.36
C ILE A 91 -14.96 13.77 2.06
N TYR A 92 -15.51 14.03 3.26
CA TYR A 92 -15.11 15.21 4.02
C TYR A 92 -13.68 15.08 4.52
N ALA A 93 -12.82 16.00 4.09
CA ALA A 93 -11.43 16.10 4.52
C ALA A 93 -11.02 17.58 4.46
N GLU A 94 -10.79 18.18 5.63
CA GLU A 94 -10.25 19.54 5.68
C GLU A 94 -8.98 19.64 4.84
N ASN A 95 -8.88 20.63 3.99
CA ASN A 95 -7.81 20.80 3.03
C ASN A 95 -7.40 22.28 2.97
N ASP A 96 -6.10 22.53 3.06
CA ASP A 96 -5.49 23.88 2.95
C ASP A 96 -4.90 24.16 1.56
N GLY A 97 -5.08 23.25 0.61
CA GLY A 97 -4.62 23.37 -0.77
C GLY A 97 -3.18 22.90 -1.04
N GLU A 98 -2.45 22.49 -0.01
CA GLU A 98 -1.06 22.00 -0.13
C GLU A 98 -0.96 20.48 -0.03
N GLU A 99 -2.06 19.78 0.26
CA GLU A 99 -2.10 18.33 0.44
C GLU A 99 -2.47 17.60 -0.84
N THR A 100 -1.81 16.46 -1.06
CA THR A 100 -2.17 15.50 -2.10
C THR A 100 -2.89 14.34 -1.46
N PHE A 101 -4.03 13.97 -2.02
CA PHE A 101 -4.86 12.87 -1.53
C PHE A 101 -4.69 11.63 -2.41
N PHE A 102 -4.82 10.45 -1.78
CA PHE A 102 -4.73 9.16 -2.46
C PHE A 102 -5.56 8.12 -1.71
N ILE A 103 -5.98 7.07 -2.40
CA ILE A 103 -6.60 5.91 -1.75
C ILE A 103 -5.48 5.05 -1.16
N ARG A 104 -5.49 4.87 0.16
CA ARG A 104 -4.51 4.06 0.89
C ARG A 104 -4.93 2.60 0.91
N ASN A 105 -6.22 2.38 1.13
CA ASN A 105 -6.81 1.05 1.15
C ASN A 105 -8.27 1.13 0.67
N GLU A 106 -8.74 0.06 0.07
CA GLU A 106 -10.14 -0.08 -0.34
C GLU A 106 -10.61 -1.53 -0.15
N ARG A 107 -11.86 -1.67 0.24
CA ARG A 107 -12.53 -2.96 0.41
C ARG A 107 -13.93 -2.91 -0.15
N THR A 108 -14.34 -4.02 -0.73
CA THR A 108 -15.71 -4.20 -1.22
C THR A 108 -16.33 -5.43 -0.60
N GLU A 109 -17.60 -5.32 -0.29
CA GLU A 109 -18.49 -6.44 0.00
C GLU A 109 -19.59 -6.43 -1.06
N PHE A 110 -19.70 -7.50 -1.84
CA PHE A 110 -20.61 -7.58 -2.96
C PHE A 110 -21.71 -8.63 -2.71
N THR A 111 -22.93 -8.16 -2.72
CA THR A 111 -24.12 -9.01 -2.53
C THR A 111 -24.97 -9.00 -3.77
N VAL A 112 -25.35 -10.20 -4.24
CA VAL A 112 -26.23 -10.39 -5.38
C VAL A 112 -27.49 -11.12 -4.93
N SER A 113 -28.65 -10.52 -5.14
CA SER A 113 -29.96 -11.11 -4.84
C SER A 113 -30.73 -11.39 -6.10
N VAL A 114 -31.27 -12.60 -6.23
CA VAL A 114 -32.10 -13.01 -7.36
C VAL A 114 -33.54 -12.59 -7.08
N VAL A 115 -34.04 -11.61 -7.82
CA VAL A 115 -35.46 -11.19 -7.78
C VAL A 115 -36.32 -12.18 -8.55
N HIS A 116 -35.88 -12.52 -9.76
CA HIS A 116 -36.36 -13.64 -10.57
C HIS A 116 -35.26 -14.04 -11.55
N SER A 117 -35.45 -15.11 -12.30
CA SER A 117 -34.41 -15.73 -13.13
C SER A 117 -33.76 -14.80 -14.18
N ARG A 118 -34.34 -13.65 -14.46
CA ARG A 118 -33.83 -12.63 -15.41
C ARG A 118 -33.64 -11.26 -14.76
N LYS A 119 -33.82 -11.12 -13.45
CA LYS A 119 -33.59 -9.86 -12.75
C LYS A 119 -32.83 -10.07 -11.44
N LEU A 120 -31.73 -9.37 -11.29
CA LEU A 120 -30.88 -9.37 -10.10
C LEU A 120 -30.89 -7.97 -9.46
N THR A 121 -30.71 -7.92 -8.15
CA THR A 121 -30.35 -6.70 -7.44
C THR A 121 -28.91 -6.86 -6.97
N LEU A 122 -28.07 -5.89 -7.38
CA LEU A 122 -26.66 -5.84 -7.06
C LEU A 122 -26.44 -4.79 -5.98
N ARG A 123 -25.70 -5.13 -4.94
CA ARG A 123 -25.31 -4.20 -3.89
C ARG A 123 -23.81 -4.31 -3.61
N VAL A 124 -23.07 -3.23 -3.79
CA VAL A 124 -21.67 -3.10 -3.38
C VAL A 124 -21.61 -2.20 -2.16
N ALA A 125 -21.15 -2.73 -1.01
CA ALA A 125 -20.72 -1.92 0.11
C ALA A 125 -19.21 -1.67 -0.07
N ALA A 126 -18.84 -0.42 -0.23
CA ALA A 126 -17.47 0.01 -0.46
C ALA A 126 -16.95 0.75 0.77
N GLU A 127 -15.77 0.36 1.24
CA GLU A 127 -15.02 1.07 2.28
C GLU A 127 -13.74 1.59 1.68
N MET A 128 -13.46 2.87 1.93
CA MET A 128 -12.25 3.55 1.44
C MET A 128 -11.51 4.22 2.59
N GLU A 129 -10.21 4.06 2.55
CA GLU A 129 -9.27 4.78 3.41
C GLU A 129 -8.56 5.84 2.57
N LEU A 130 -8.92 7.10 2.79
CA LEU A 130 -8.32 8.25 2.12
C LEU A 130 -7.09 8.71 2.91
N GLY A 131 -5.91 8.50 2.34
CA GLY A 131 -4.66 9.03 2.84
C GLY A 131 -4.40 10.43 2.29
N ARG A 132 -3.60 11.20 3.00
CA ARG A 132 -3.09 12.49 2.55
C ARG A 132 -1.61 12.63 2.83
N GLU A 133 -0.92 13.30 1.93
CA GLU A 133 0.49 13.62 2.06
C GLU A 133 0.77 15.06 1.66
N ARG A 134 1.72 15.67 2.32
CA ARG A 134 2.22 17.01 2.01
C ARG A 134 3.72 16.95 1.79
N MET A 135 4.19 17.50 0.69
CA MET A 135 5.62 17.74 0.50
C MET A 135 6.04 18.94 1.35
N ARG A 136 7.11 18.76 2.08
CA ARG A 136 7.71 19.80 2.94
C ARG A 136 9.14 20.04 2.50
N ASP A 137 9.49 21.32 2.52
CA ASP A 137 10.83 21.81 2.26
C ASP A 137 11.32 22.52 3.51
N GLU A 138 12.41 21.99 4.11
CA GLU A 138 13.04 22.62 5.26
C GLU A 138 14.50 22.95 4.96
N GLU A 139 14.93 24.11 5.44
CA GLU A 139 16.31 24.54 5.25
C GLU A 139 17.19 24.09 6.42
N LEU A 140 18.33 23.47 6.10
CA LEU A 140 19.43 23.20 7.01
C LEU A 140 20.53 24.23 6.82
N THR A 141 20.85 24.98 7.85
CA THR A 141 22.02 25.88 7.80
C THR A 141 23.26 25.10 8.17
N THR A 142 24.15 24.95 7.20
CA THR A 142 25.37 24.13 7.33
C THR A 142 26.60 24.95 7.67
N ASP A 143 26.65 26.21 7.22
CA ASP A 143 27.79 27.12 7.48
C ASP A 143 27.35 28.57 7.47
N ALA A 144 28.28 29.46 7.87
CA ALA A 144 28.19 30.91 7.77
C ALA A 144 29.54 31.50 7.37
N GLU A 145 29.57 32.40 6.40
CA GLU A 145 30.78 33.14 6.01
C GLU A 145 30.75 34.55 6.58
N SER A 146 31.92 35.03 7.01
CA SER A 146 32.10 36.33 7.66
C SER A 146 33.44 36.94 7.30
N ASP A 147 33.51 38.28 7.21
CA ASP A 147 34.74 39.06 6.98
C ASP A 147 35.65 39.16 8.21
N PHE A 148 35.22 38.59 9.34
CA PHE A 148 35.97 38.57 10.60
C PHE A 148 35.96 37.16 11.22
N PRO A 149 36.89 36.86 12.14
CA PRO A 149 36.97 35.53 12.76
C PRO A 149 35.72 35.17 13.52
N VAL A 150 35.15 34.00 13.21
CA VAL A 150 34.00 33.44 13.90
C VAL A 150 34.31 32.01 14.36
N TYR A 151 33.81 31.69 15.54
CA TYR A 151 33.84 30.32 16.09
C TYR A 151 32.48 29.71 15.92
N LYS A 152 32.43 28.45 15.46
CA LYS A 152 31.22 27.75 15.05
C LYS A 152 31.02 26.47 15.82
N LYS A 153 29.85 26.28 16.42
CA LYS A 153 29.43 25.00 17.01
C LYS A 153 28.61 24.25 15.99
N ARG A 154 29.06 23.07 15.63
CA ARG A 154 28.40 22.19 14.68
C ARG A 154 27.80 20.99 15.39
N GLN A 155 26.72 20.45 14.85
CA GLN A 155 26.07 19.23 15.32
C GLN A 155 25.80 18.34 14.13
N LYS A 156 26.13 17.05 14.24
CA LYS A 156 25.73 16.05 13.26
C LYS A 156 24.26 15.69 13.43
N MET A 157 23.54 15.54 12.33
CA MET A 157 22.17 15.16 12.27
C MET A 157 21.97 14.20 11.07
N ASN A 158 21.31 13.06 11.31
CA ASN A 158 20.86 12.18 10.24
C ASN A 158 19.49 12.66 9.76
N VAL A 159 19.35 12.81 8.46
CA VAL A 159 18.11 13.28 7.84
C VAL A 159 17.77 12.38 6.67
N SER A 160 16.52 11.93 6.66
CA SER A 160 15.94 11.25 5.51
C SER A 160 15.45 12.28 4.50
N GLU A 161 16.04 12.28 3.30
CA GLU A 161 15.74 13.23 2.23
C GLU A 161 15.01 12.50 1.09
N LEU A 162 13.81 12.99 0.73
CA LEU A 162 13.10 12.52 -0.45
C LEU A 162 13.81 13.03 -1.70
N LYS A 163 14.46 12.17 -2.46
CA LYS A 163 15.16 12.50 -3.69
C LYS A 163 14.24 12.47 -4.90
N ILE A 164 13.39 11.47 -4.99
CA ILE A 164 12.56 11.24 -6.15
C ILE A 164 11.16 10.86 -5.67
N SER A 165 10.14 11.48 -6.26
CA SER A 165 8.75 11.10 -6.11
C SER A 165 8.10 11.01 -7.49
N LYS A 166 7.74 9.81 -7.93
CA LYS A 166 7.13 9.60 -9.26
C LYS A 166 6.02 8.58 -9.23
N LYS A 167 5.11 8.71 -10.20
CA LYS A 167 4.14 7.69 -10.56
C LYS A 167 4.57 7.05 -11.87
N ASP A 168 4.46 5.74 -11.96
CA ASP A 168 4.76 5.01 -13.19
C ASP A 168 3.93 3.72 -13.25
N THR A 169 3.94 3.05 -14.39
CA THR A 169 3.24 1.81 -14.61
C THR A 169 4.18 0.77 -15.23
N TYR A 170 4.02 -0.47 -14.81
CA TYR A 170 4.69 -1.61 -15.45
C TYR A 170 3.65 -2.56 -16.01
N ARG A 171 3.75 -2.90 -17.29
CA ARG A 171 2.83 -3.82 -17.94
C ARG A 171 3.34 -5.25 -17.85
N ILE A 172 2.60 -6.07 -17.15
CA ILE A 172 2.80 -7.53 -17.10
C ILE A 172 2.15 -8.10 -18.37
N LYS A 173 2.89 -8.89 -19.12
CA LYS A 173 2.41 -9.54 -20.33
C LYS A 173 3.08 -10.90 -20.49
N GLU A 174 2.32 -11.95 -20.19
CA GLU A 174 2.81 -13.31 -20.10
C GLU A 174 1.84 -14.29 -20.76
N GLU A 175 2.29 -15.53 -20.96
CA GLU A 175 1.50 -16.58 -21.54
C GLU A 175 1.58 -17.85 -20.67
N ILE A 176 0.42 -18.46 -20.44
CA ILE A 176 0.30 -19.74 -19.73
C ILE A 176 -0.17 -20.79 -20.73
N VAL A 177 0.61 -21.82 -20.95
CA VAL A 177 0.21 -22.99 -21.74
C VAL A 177 -0.38 -24.05 -20.82
N LEU A 178 -1.57 -24.55 -21.16
CA LEU A 178 -2.23 -25.57 -20.35
C LEU A 178 -1.43 -26.88 -20.30
N PRO A 179 -1.35 -27.52 -19.12
CA PRO A 179 -0.78 -28.88 -19.04
C PRO A 179 -1.48 -29.85 -19.97
N GLY A 180 -0.76 -30.85 -20.50
CA GLY A 180 -1.30 -31.85 -21.43
C GLY A 180 -2.48 -32.66 -20.89
N THR A 181 -2.72 -32.65 -19.57
CA THR A 181 -3.86 -33.32 -18.91
C THR A 181 -5.14 -32.51 -18.96
N LYS A 182 -5.10 -31.24 -19.34
CA LYS A 182 -6.25 -30.34 -19.43
C LYS A 182 -6.81 -30.32 -20.85
N GLU A 183 -8.13 -30.13 -20.98
CA GLU A 183 -8.77 -29.97 -22.28
C GLU A 183 -8.56 -28.56 -22.86
N SER A 184 -8.75 -28.41 -24.17
CA SER A 184 -8.69 -27.11 -24.84
C SER A 184 -9.75 -26.16 -24.29
N ILE A 185 -9.51 -24.83 -24.40
CA ILE A 185 -10.37 -23.77 -23.87
C ILE A 185 -11.43 -23.42 -24.90
N GLY A 186 -12.70 -23.60 -24.55
CA GLY A 186 -13.84 -23.14 -25.35
C GLY A 186 -14.26 -21.71 -24.96
N GLN A 187 -14.45 -21.48 -23.66
CA GLN A 187 -14.90 -20.19 -23.13
C GLN A 187 -14.35 -19.96 -21.72
N ILE A 188 -13.84 -18.77 -21.44
CA ILE A 188 -13.50 -18.35 -20.07
C ILE A 188 -14.77 -18.03 -19.32
N LEU A 189 -14.94 -18.64 -18.14
CA LEU A 189 -16.03 -18.38 -17.21
C LEU A 189 -15.68 -17.33 -16.16
N PHE A 190 -14.55 -17.52 -15.52
CA PHE A 190 -14.10 -16.63 -14.44
C PHE A 190 -12.57 -16.63 -14.41
N PHE A 191 -12.00 -15.47 -14.14
CA PHE A 191 -10.56 -15.38 -13.85
C PHE A 191 -10.30 -14.34 -12.76
N ASP A 192 -9.24 -14.57 -12.01
CA ASP A 192 -8.63 -13.61 -11.11
C ASP A 192 -7.13 -13.53 -11.34
N ILE A 193 -6.57 -12.32 -11.20
CA ILE A 193 -5.14 -12.08 -11.21
C ILE A 193 -4.82 -11.24 -9.99
N SER A 194 -3.98 -11.77 -9.12
CA SER A 194 -3.51 -11.09 -7.92
C SER A 194 -1.98 -10.96 -7.91
N GLY A 195 -1.47 -9.81 -7.47
CA GLY A 195 -0.02 -9.60 -7.32
C GLY A 195 0.51 -10.30 -6.07
N ARG A 196 1.64 -10.99 -6.22
CA ARG A 196 2.35 -11.67 -5.13
C ARG A 196 3.79 -11.24 -5.11
N LYS A 197 4.41 -11.19 -3.92
CA LYS A 197 5.86 -10.99 -3.73
C LYS A 197 6.47 -9.86 -4.56
N ALA A 198 5.73 -8.76 -4.77
CA ALA A 198 6.27 -7.64 -5.52
C ALA A 198 7.37 -6.95 -4.70
N GLU A 199 8.55 -6.85 -5.29
CA GLU A 199 9.72 -6.21 -4.72
C GLU A 199 10.26 -5.18 -5.72
N ILE A 200 10.60 -4.01 -5.21
CA ILE A 200 11.24 -2.98 -6.02
C ILE A 200 12.50 -2.51 -5.30
N ARG A 201 13.60 -2.52 -6.01
CA ARG A 201 14.91 -2.09 -5.50
C ARG A 201 15.47 -0.98 -6.36
N PRO A 202 16.01 0.09 -5.76
CA PRO A 202 16.80 1.07 -6.48
C PRO A 202 18.06 0.44 -7.09
N GLY A 203 18.38 0.87 -8.30
CA GLY A 203 19.62 0.64 -9.00
C GLY A 203 20.17 1.96 -9.49
N GLN A 204 21.22 1.93 -10.33
CA GLN A 204 21.81 3.15 -10.88
C GLN A 204 20.91 3.71 -11.99
N ASP A 205 20.26 4.86 -11.72
CA ASP A 205 19.30 5.55 -12.59
C ASP A 205 18.09 4.72 -13.00
N GLU A 206 17.78 3.64 -12.26
CA GLU A 206 16.64 2.77 -12.53
C GLU A 206 16.08 2.16 -11.24
N LEU A 207 14.85 1.65 -11.32
CA LEU A 207 14.23 0.79 -10.30
C LEU A 207 14.02 -0.60 -10.90
N LEU A 208 14.52 -1.62 -10.21
CA LEU A 208 14.36 -3.02 -10.56
C LEU A 208 13.07 -3.54 -9.93
N ILE A 209 12.14 -4.01 -10.76
CA ILE A 209 10.88 -4.61 -10.34
C ILE A 209 10.98 -6.12 -10.49
N ARG A 210 10.55 -6.85 -9.47
CA ARG A 210 10.41 -8.29 -9.49
C ARG A 210 9.19 -8.71 -8.69
N GLY A 211 8.43 -9.68 -9.21
CA GLY A 211 7.26 -10.19 -8.51
C GLY A 211 6.67 -11.42 -9.17
N GLU A 212 5.56 -11.87 -8.62
CA GLU A 212 4.77 -12.98 -9.17
C GLU A 212 3.31 -12.50 -9.28
N ALA A 213 2.66 -12.87 -10.37
CA ALA A 213 1.22 -12.75 -10.56
C ALA A 213 0.60 -14.14 -10.40
N GLU A 214 -0.29 -14.29 -9.41
CA GLU A 214 -1.09 -15.51 -9.27
C GLU A 214 -2.29 -15.39 -10.19
N VAL A 215 -2.39 -16.33 -11.12
CA VAL A 215 -3.44 -16.36 -12.13
C VAL A 215 -4.32 -17.56 -11.88
N PHE A 216 -5.59 -17.31 -11.62
CA PHE A 216 -6.65 -18.31 -11.61
C PHE A 216 -7.52 -18.11 -12.84
N CYS A 217 -7.83 -19.18 -13.57
CA CYS A 217 -8.77 -19.16 -14.69
C CYS A 217 -9.64 -20.41 -14.70
N MET A 218 -10.95 -20.21 -14.61
CA MET A 218 -11.98 -21.23 -14.80
C MET A 218 -12.58 -21.09 -16.19
N TYR A 219 -12.70 -22.18 -16.92
CA TYR A 219 -13.17 -22.18 -18.30
C TYR A 219 -14.06 -23.40 -18.62
N LEU A 220 -14.83 -23.30 -19.70
CA LEU A 220 -15.49 -24.42 -20.33
C LEU A 220 -14.61 -24.98 -21.45
N SER A 221 -14.48 -26.29 -21.51
CA SER A 221 -13.92 -26.97 -22.67
C SER A 221 -14.91 -26.94 -23.85
N PRO A 222 -14.51 -27.28 -25.09
CA PRO A 222 -15.42 -27.46 -26.22
C PRO A 222 -16.50 -28.52 -26.00
N GLU A 223 -16.28 -29.42 -25.06
CA GLU A 223 -17.26 -30.46 -24.62
C GLU A 223 -18.11 -30.03 -23.42
N GLU A 224 -18.10 -28.68 -23.10
CA GLU A 224 -18.86 -28.07 -21.99
C GLU A 224 -18.48 -28.57 -20.58
N LYS A 225 -17.29 -29.15 -20.43
CA LYS A 225 -16.75 -29.51 -19.12
C LYS A 225 -16.11 -28.29 -18.45
N VAL A 226 -16.38 -28.12 -17.17
CA VAL A 226 -15.76 -27.06 -16.36
C VAL A 226 -14.38 -27.51 -15.91
N GLU A 227 -13.38 -26.73 -16.31
CA GLU A 227 -11.98 -26.91 -15.97
C GLU A 227 -11.42 -25.62 -15.35
N TRP A 228 -10.33 -25.73 -14.62
CA TRP A 228 -9.62 -24.56 -14.09
C TRP A 228 -8.13 -24.80 -14.03
N ILE A 229 -7.40 -23.69 -14.01
CA ILE A 229 -5.96 -23.65 -13.77
C ILE A 229 -5.66 -22.56 -12.74
N GLU A 230 -4.69 -22.83 -11.90
CA GLU A 230 -4.09 -21.85 -11.00
C GLU A 230 -2.57 -21.95 -11.17
N GLN A 231 -1.94 -20.81 -11.48
CA GLN A 231 -0.51 -20.76 -11.76
C GLN A 231 0.09 -19.42 -11.38
N SER A 232 1.25 -19.48 -10.73
CA SER A 232 2.07 -18.31 -10.46
C SER A 232 2.95 -18.01 -11.67
N VAL A 233 2.91 -16.74 -12.10
CA VAL A 233 3.65 -16.24 -13.28
C VAL A 233 4.63 -15.18 -12.78
N PRO A 234 5.95 -15.44 -12.83
CA PRO A 234 6.95 -14.47 -12.44
C PRO A 234 7.06 -13.36 -13.48
N TYR A 235 7.27 -12.13 -13.00
CA TYR A 235 7.61 -11.00 -13.85
C TYR A 235 8.84 -10.25 -13.30
N GLU A 236 9.61 -9.69 -14.21
CA GLU A 236 10.77 -8.88 -13.88
C GLU A 236 10.90 -7.71 -14.89
N GLY A 237 11.25 -6.53 -14.40
CA GLY A 237 11.37 -5.35 -15.24
C GLY A 237 12.23 -4.26 -14.64
N ARG A 238 12.40 -3.20 -15.44
CA ARG A 238 13.17 -2.01 -15.07
C ARG A 238 12.36 -0.76 -15.38
N ILE A 239 12.35 0.18 -14.45
CA ILE A 239 11.73 1.50 -14.65
C ILE A 239 12.85 2.54 -14.61
N PRO A 240 13.02 3.37 -15.65
CA PRO A 240 13.95 4.49 -15.61
C PRO A 240 13.66 5.41 -14.43
N CYS A 241 14.66 5.72 -13.63
CA CYS A 241 14.54 6.56 -12.43
C CYS A 241 15.82 7.36 -12.24
N GLU A 242 15.97 8.44 -13.00
CA GLU A 242 17.16 9.29 -12.99
C GLU A 242 17.48 9.79 -11.59
N GLY A 243 18.72 9.63 -11.16
CA GLY A 243 19.22 10.00 -9.84
C GLY A 243 18.95 8.95 -8.74
N ALA A 244 18.38 7.78 -9.07
CA ALA A 244 18.32 6.66 -8.13
C ALA A 244 19.69 5.99 -8.00
N GLU A 245 20.05 5.59 -6.78
CA GLU A 245 21.30 4.89 -6.45
C GLU A 245 20.98 3.64 -5.63
N GLU A 246 21.86 2.64 -5.64
CA GLU A 246 21.62 1.31 -5.03
C GLU A 246 21.45 1.33 -3.51
N ASP A 247 22.01 2.34 -2.82
CA ASP A 247 21.94 2.51 -1.37
C ASP A 247 20.71 3.28 -0.90
N MET A 248 19.89 3.78 -1.84
CA MET A 248 18.65 4.47 -1.54
C MET A 248 17.53 3.49 -1.19
N ILE A 249 16.49 4.01 -0.56
CA ILE A 249 15.32 3.25 -0.15
C ILE A 249 14.11 3.70 -0.95
N CYS A 250 13.41 2.74 -1.53
CA CYS A 250 12.21 3.00 -2.30
C CYS A 250 10.96 2.55 -1.54
N GLN A 251 10.19 3.51 -1.03
CA GLN A 251 8.85 3.27 -0.51
C GLN A 251 7.84 3.23 -1.66
N ILE A 252 7.00 2.20 -1.71
CA ILE A 252 6.08 1.97 -2.81
C ILE A 252 4.66 1.80 -2.31
N ARG A 253 3.74 2.39 -3.07
CA ARG A 253 2.33 2.03 -3.08
C ARG A 253 2.01 1.52 -4.46
N GLN A 254 1.44 0.32 -4.54
CA GLN A 254 1.16 -0.35 -5.80
C GLN A 254 -0.22 -0.96 -5.84
N SER A 255 -0.80 -1.00 -7.04
CA SER A 255 -2.05 -1.69 -7.34
C SER A 255 -1.95 -2.44 -8.66
N LEU A 256 -2.56 -3.62 -8.75
CA LEU A 256 -2.69 -4.36 -9.99
C LEU A 256 -4.02 -3.98 -10.64
N GLU A 257 -3.96 -3.42 -11.83
CA GLU A 257 -5.11 -2.88 -12.55
C GLU A 257 -5.30 -3.53 -13.91
N ASP A 258 -6.53 -3.43 -14.43
CA ASP A 258 -6.91 -3.85 -15.78
C ASP A 258 -6.47 -5.29 -16.14
N PRO A 259 -6.77 -6.29 -15.28
CA PRO A 259 -6.44 -7.66 -15.59
C PRO A 259 -7.24 -8.17 -16.80
N ILE A 260 -6.54 -8.77 -17.77
CA ILE A 260 -7.12 -9.34 -18.98
C ILE A 260 -6.58 -10.75 -19.15
N VAL A 261 -7.46 -11.67 -19.47
CA VAL A 261 -7.11 -13.03 -19.85
C VAL A 261 -7.79 -13.32 -21.19
N ASP A 262 -6.99 -13.67 -22.20
CA ASP A 262 -7.44 -14.02 -23.54
C ASP A 262 -7.02 -15.45 -23.94
N ILE A 263 -7.85 -16.09 -24.75
CA ILE A 263 -7.57 -17.44 -25.26
C ILE A 263 -6.64 -17.35 -26.46
N ARG A 264 -5.57 -18.15 -26.45
CA ARG A 264 -4.57 -18.22 -27.52
C ARG A 264 -4.36 -19.66 -28.00
N GLN A 265 -3.80 -19.77 -29.20
CA GLN A 265 -3.31 -21.04 -29.73
C GLN A 265 -1.95 -21.35 -29.10
N ASP A 266 -1.74 -22.61 -28.75
CA ASP A 266 -0.43 -23.12 -28.37
C ASP A 266 0.46 -23.41 -29.60
N GLY A 267 1.61 -24.03 -29.39
CA GLY A 267 2.55 -24.38 -30.47
C GLY A 267 2.01 -25.38 -31.52
N ASP A 268 0.98 -26.14 -31.17
CA ASP A 268 0.31 -27.12 -32.03
C ASP A 268 -0.93 -26.56 -32.74
N GLY A 269 -1.28 -25.29 -32.46
CA GLY A 269 -2.42 -24.56 -33.05
C GLY A 269 -3.74 -24.84 -32.34
N GLU A 270 -3.74 -25.46 -31.18
CA GLU A 270 -4.93 -25.71 -30.35
C GLU A 270 -5.18 -24.54 -29.39
N MET A 271 -6.44 -24.29 -29.01
CA MET A 271 -6.83 -23.25 -28.04
C MET A 271 -6.49 -23.69 -26.61
N ARG A 272 -5.19 -23.74 -26.29
CA ARG A 272 -4.61 -24.30 -25.06
C ARG A 272 -3.67 -23.34 -24.36
N ALA A 273 -3.63 -22.10 -24.77
CA ALA A 273 -2.86 -21.06 -24.11
C ALA A 273 -3.74 -19.90 -23.63
N LEU A 274 -3.34 -19.29 -22.52
CA LEU A 274 -3.94 -18.08 -21.96
C LEU A 274 -2.93 -16.95 -22.08
N GLY A 275 -3.30 -15.89 -22.78
CA GLY A 275 -2.58 -14.62 -22.74
C GLY A 275 -2.99 -13.84 -21.50
N ILE A 276 -2.01 -13.44 -20.70
CA ILE A 276 -2.20 -12.73 -19.44
C ILE A 276 -1.66 -11.32 -19.60
N GLU A 277 -2.52 -10.33 -19.38
CA GLU A 277 -2.09 -8.94 -19.33
C GLU A 277 -2.64 -8.27 -18.05
N ALA A 278 -1.80 -7.48 -17.38
CA ALA A 278 -2.19 -6.65 -16.26
C ALA A 278 -1.25 -5.44 -16.16
N THR A 279 -1.71 -4.37 -15.53
CA THR A 279 -0.92 -3.17 -15.31
C THR A 279 -0.63 -3.02 -13.82
N LEU A 280 0.64 -3.01 -13.46
CA LEU A 280 1.09 -2.64 -12.12
C LEU A 280 1.24 -1.13 -12.09
N SER A 281 0.33 -0.44 -11.42
CA SER A 281 0.36 1.01 -11.18
C SER A 281 1.10 1.28 -9.87
N MET A 282 2.06 2.22 -9.89
CA MET A 282 2.96 2.45 -8.76
C MET A 282 3.14 3.93 -8.47
N LYS A 283 3.10 4.29 -7.20
CA LYS A 283 3.64 5.54 -6.66
C LYS A 283 4.90 5.20 -5.88
N MET A 284 6.02 5.78 -6.27
CA MET A 284 7.35 5.50 -5.73
C MET A 284 7.95 6.75 -5.12
N ASN A 285 8.40 6.65 -3.87
CA ASN A 285 9.15 7.67 -3.17
C ASN A 285 10.53 7.10 -2.84
N VAL A 286 11.58 7.69 -3.40
CA VAL A 286 12.97 7.25 -3.20
C VAL A 286 13.65 8.18 -2.22
N TYR A 287 14.13 7.63 -1.12
CA TYR A 287 14.77 8.35 -0.02
C TYR A 287 16.26 8.01 0.08
N SER A 288 17.04 9.02 0.43
CA SER A 288 18.45 8.90 0.80
C SER A 288 18.61 9.29 2.27
N GLU A 289 19.43 8.56 3.02
CA GLU A 289 19.85 8.97 4.36
C GLU A 289 21.15 9.76 4.27
N VAL A 290 21.16 10.96 4.81
CA VAL A 290 22.31 11.86 4.75
C VAL A 290 22.70 12.31 6.15
N GLU A 291 23.92 11.97 6.57
CA GLU A 291 24.54 12.63 7.74
C GLU A 291 24.97 14.04 7.33
N THR A 292 24.35 15.04 7.92
CA THR A 292 24.63 16.46 7.64
C THR A 292 25.10 17.15 8.90
N GLU A 293 26.16 17.93 8.82
CA GLU A 293 26.59 18.84 9.88
C GLU A 293 25.82 20.14 9.78
N ILE A 294 25.07 20.48 10.82
CA ILE A 294 24.32 21.73 10.93
C ILE A 294 25.07 22.73 11.81
N LEU A 295 24.97 24.01 11.46
CA LEU A 295 25.47 25.12 12.26
C LEU A 295 24.50 25.37 13.43
N LYS A 296 24.89 24.93 14.64
CA LYS A 296 24.05 25.02 15.85
C LYS A 296 24.14 26.37 16.53
N ASP A 297 25.37 26.94 16.53
CA ASP A 297 25.67 28.19 17.21
C ASP A 297 26.94 28.79 16.66
N MET A 298 27.15 30.10 16.88
CA MET A 298 28.36 30.79 16.52
C MET A 298 28.58 32.05 17.36
N TYR A 299 29.83 32.41 17.53
CA TYR A 299 30.20 33.69 18.16
C TYR A 299 31.49 34.24 17.55
N SER A 300 31.78 35.52 17.84
CA SER A 300 33.03 36.18 17.50
C SER A 300 33.57 36.92 18.73
N LEU A 301 34.88 37.10 18.76
CA LEU A 301 35.54 37.93 19.77
C LEU A 301 35.58 39.43 19.38
N ASP A 302 35.30 39.73 18.11
CA ASP A 302 35.37 41.10 17.55
C ASP A 302 34.03 41.82 17.58
N ARG A 303 32.94 41.09 17.46
CA ARG A 303 31.56 41.60 17.37
C ARG A 303 30.55 40.61 18.01
N GLU A 304 29.43 41.15 18.44
CA GLU A 304 28.30 40.35 18.89
C GLU A 304 27.54 39.77 17.69
N CYS A 305 27.43 38.44 17.61
CA CYS A 305 26.61 37.75 16.63
C CYS A 305 25.23 37.54 17.20
N VAL A 306 24.22 38.21 16.66
CA VAL A 306 22.80 38.01 17.07
C VAL A 306 22.16 37.03 16.11
N LEU A 307 21.81 35.85 16.62
CA LEU A 307 21.28 34.75 15.85
C LEU A 307 19.74 34.74 15.89
N GLU A 308 19.13 34.77 14.74
CA GLU A 308 17.71 34.46 14.62
C GLU A 308 17.57 32.97 14.32
N LYS A 309 16.76 32.27 15.12
CA LYS A 309 16.56 30.82 15.01
C LYS A 309 15.10 30.49 14.77
N LYS A 310 14.85 29.47 13.96
CA LYS A 310 13.52 28.91 13.70
C LYS A 310 13.55 27.41 13.98
N GLU A 311 12.53 26.89 14.66
CA GLU A 311 12.35 25.45 14.81
C GLU A 311 11.87 24.83 13.49
N GLY A 312 12.60 23.81 13.04
CA GLY A 312 12.24 22.97 11.91
C GLY A 312 11.96 21.55 12.36
N ILE A 313 11.13 20.85 11.60
CA ILE A 313 10.84 19.41 11.82
C ILE A 313 11.50 18.65 10.67
N TYR A 314 12.26 17.64 11.02
CA TYR A 314 13.01 16.78 10.09
C TYR A 314 12.67 15.33 10.36
N GLU A 315 12.91 14.47 9.38
CA GLU A 315 12.68 13.03 9.50
C GLU A 315 14.01 12.28 9.50
N GLU A 316 14.15 11.32 10.39
CA GLU A 316 15.20 10.31 10.43
C GLU A 316 14.55 8.95 10.18
N MET A 317 15.05 8.18 9.25
CA MET A 317 14.56 6.83 9.06
C MET A 317 15.05 5.94 10.19
N LEU A 318 14.15 5.23 10.84
CA LEU A 318 14.48 4.24 11.85
C LEU A 318 14.54 2.84 11.27
N MET A 319 13.59 2.51 10.40
CA MET A 319 13.48 1.19 9.81
C MET A 319 12.67 1.24 8.52
N TYR A 320 13.14 0.52 7.51
CA TYR A 320 12.35 0.08 6.38
C TYR A 320 12.42 -1.44 6.33
N ASN A 321 11.29 -2.10 6.57
CA ASN A 321 11.25 -3.55 6.69
C ASN A 321 9.97 -4.11 6.10
N GLN A 322 10.07 -5.33 5.58
CA GLN A 322 8.96 -6.15 5.15
C GLN A 322 8.75 -7.28 6.17
N ALA A 323 7.78 -7.08 7.06
CA ALA A 323 7.44 -8.04 8.09
C ALA A 323 6.39 -9.04 7.60
N LYS A 324 6.43 -10.29 8.06
CA LYS A 324 5.54 -11.37 7.62
C LYS A 324 4.79 -12.01 8.80
N CYS A 325 3.48 -11.82 8.81
CA CYS A 325 2.57 -12.48 9.75
C CYS A 325 2.05 -13.79 9.12
N LYS A 326 2.27 -14.90 9.80
CA LYS A 326 1.78 -16.21 9.37
C LYS A 326 0.52 -16.56 10.15
N ILE A 327 -0.54 -16.85 9.42
CA ILE A 327 -1.82 -17.33 9.95
C ILE A 327 -1.94 -18.80 9.59
N ALA A 328 -2.32 -19.61 10.56
CA ALA A 328 -2.67 -21.03 10.37
C ALA A 328 -3.87 -21.33 11.28
N GLU A 329 -5.06 -21.32 10.70
CA GLU A 329 -6.32 -21.50 11.43
C GLU A 329 -7.13 -22.65 10.86
N ARG A 330 -7.77 -23.40 11.76
CA ARG A 330 -8.72 -24.44 11.41
C ARG A 330 -10.14 -23.95 11.70
N LEU A 331 -10.91 -23.76 10.65
CA LEU A 331 -12.28 -23.32 10.74
C LEU A 331 -13.21 -24.54 10.67
N THR A 332 -14.13 -24.67 11.64
CA THR A 332 -15.21 -25.64 11.58
C THR A 332 -16.42 -24.97 10.95
N LEU A 333 -16.86 -25.50 9.82
CA LEU A 333 -17.88 -24.95 8.95
C LEU A 333 -19.01 -25.99 8.73
N PRO A 334 -19.93 -26.15 9.67
CA PRO A 334 -21.01 -27.18 9.58
C PRO A 334 -21.90 -26.99 8.34
N GLU A 335 -21.96 -25.75 7.79
CA GLU A 335 -22.68 -25.42 6.57
C GLU A 335 -22.08 -26.07 5.31
N LEU A 336 -20.80 -26.43 5.31
CA LEU A 336 -20.16 -27.10 4.17
C LEU A 336 -20.62 -28.54 4.03
N LYS A 337 -21.11 -29.17 5.12
CA LYS A 337 -21.50 -30.57 5.21
C LYS A 337 -20.39 -31.52 4.71
N GLU A 338 -20.71 -32.81 4.61
CA GLU A 338 -19.75 -33.84 4.16
C GLU A 338 -19.52 -33.87 2.62
N ASP A 339 -20.13 -32.92 1.88
CA ASP A 339 -20.25 -33.00 0.42
C ASP A 339 -19.16 -32.27 -0.35
N VAL A 340 -18.25 -31.56 0.32
CA VAL A 340 -17.19 -30.77 -0.36
C VAL A 340 -16.09 -31.71 -0.84
N LEU A 341 -15.86 -31.75 -2.17
CA LEU A 341 -14.84 -32.55 -2.80
C LEU A 341 -13.49 -31.83 -2.91
N GLN A 342 -13.53 -30.54 -3.24
CA GLN A 342 -12.32 -29.78 -3.52
C GLN A 342 -12.58 -28.27 -3.36
N ILE A 343 -11.58 -27.53 -2.84
CA ILE A 343 -11.51 -26.10 -2.95
C ILE A 343 -10.92 -25.78 -4.33
N ILE A 344 -11.60 -24.94 -5.10
CA ILE A 344 -11.25 -24.60 -6.49
C ILE A 344 -10.39 -23.35 -6.52
N HIS A 345 -10.79 -22.31 -5.75
CA HIS A 345 -10.12 -21.02 -5.72
C HIS A 345 -10.32 -20.34 -4.35
N SER A 346 -9.38 -19.52 -3.93
CA SER A 346 -9.50 -18.75 -2.70
C SER A 346 -8.92 -17.34 -2.88
N GLU A 347 -9.65 -16.34 -2.41
CA GLU A 347 -9.25 -14.94 -2.36
C GLU A 347 -9.18 -14.45 -0.93
N GLY A 348 -8.27 -13.51 -0.66
CA GLY A 348 -8.11 -12.88 0.65
C GLY A 348 -7.83 -11.39 0.54
N SER A 349 -8.36 -10.61 1.49
CA SER A 349 -8.05 -9.19 1.65
C SER A 349 -7.83 -8.83 3.11
N ILE A 350 -6.97 -7.85 3.36
CA ILE A 350 -6.63 -7.38 4.71
C ILE A 350 -7.41 -6.11 4.99
N GLN A 351 -8.03 -6.05 6.18
CA GLN A 351 -8.57 -4.85 6.78
C GLN A 351 -7.78 -4.58 8.05
N ALA A 352 -6.91 -3.56 8.04
CA ALA A 352 -6.26 -3.09 9.26
C ALA A 352 -7.25 -2.29 10.10
N GLU A 353 -7.38 -2.62 11.39
CA GLU A 353 -8.31 -1.95 12.30
C GLU A 353 -7.59 -0.98 13.23
N SER A 354 -6.38 -1.34 13.68
CA SER A 354 -5.60 -0.48 14.56
C SER A 354 -4.10 -0.62 14.36
N GLU A 355 -3.40 0.49 14.53
CA GLU A 355 -1.95 0.59 14.60
C GLU A 355 -1.59 1.25 15.93
N ARG A 356 -0.91 0.52 16.80
CA ARG A 356 -0.50 1.01 18.12
C ARG A 356 1.01 1.04 18.27
N TYR A 357 1.53 2.18 18.71
CA TYR A 357 2.95 2.35 19.01
C TYR A 357 3.22 1.97 20.46
N THR A 358 4.04 0.97 20.67
CA THR A 358 4.44 0.45 21.99
C THR A 358 5.95 0.60 22.19
N GLU A 359 6.46 0.32 23.38
CA GLU A 359 7.91 0.31 23.63
C GLU A 359 8.62 -0.84 22.91
N GLU A 360 7.89 -1.88 22.49
CA GLU A 360 8.42 -3.06 21.81
C GLU A 360 8.37 -2.91 20.27
N GLY A 361 7.56 -1.98 19.74
CA GLY A 361 7.42 -1.75 18.31
C GLY A 361 6.04 -1.25 17.89
N VAL A 362 5.65 -1.57 16.66
CA VAL A 362 4.34 -1.23 16.08
C VAL A 362 3.47 -2.47 16.09
N GLU A 363 2.40 -2.44 16.89
CA GLU A 363 1.39 -3.49 16.94
C GLU A 363 0.28 -3.19 15.92
N ILE A 364 0.02 -4.15 15.04
CA ILE A 364 -0.98 -4.06 13.97
C ILE A 364 -2.05 -5.11 14.24
N GLU A 365 -3.29 -4.69 14.41
CA GLU A 365 -4.44 -5.55 14.52
C GLU A 365 -5.36 -5.39 13.32
N GLY A 366 -6.00 -6.47 12.90
CA GLY A 366 -6.90 -6.42 11.76
C GLY A 366 -7.62 -7.73 11.50
N ILE A 367 -8.28 -7.77 10.36
CA ILE A 367 -9.08 -8.90 9.91
C ILE A 367 -8.60 -9.33 8.52
N LEU A 368 -8.33 -10.62 8.38
CA LEU A 368 -8.19 -11.28 7.07
C LEU A 368 -9.57 -11.74 6.63
N HIS A 369 -10.13 -11.08 5.62
CA HIS A 369 -11.34 -11.54 4.93
C HIS A 369 -10.97 -12.60 3.92
N ILE A 370 -11.73 -13.69 3.89
CA ILE A 370 -11.47 -14.84 3.02
C ILE A 370 -12.74 -15.17 2.26
N SER A 371 -12.61 -15.49 1.00
CA SER A 371 -13.65 -16.15 0.21
C SER A 371 -13.05 -17.35 -0.52
N PHE A 372 -13.82 -18.39 -0.68
CA PHE A 372 -13.40 -19.51 -1.52
C PHE A 372 -14.57 -20.13 -2.27
N LEU A 373 -14.25 -20.65 -3.46
CA LEU A 373 -15.12 -21.42 -4.34
C LEU A 373 -14.78 -22.90 -4.19
N TYR A 374 -15.78 -23.76 -4.12
CA TYR A 374 -15.58 -25.19 -3.92
C TYR A 374 -16.50 -26.06 -4.79
N LEU A 375 -16.05 -27.28 -5.06
CA LEU A 375 -16.79 -28.34 -5.72
C LEU A 375 -17.46 -29.24 -4.68
N ARG A 376 -18.70 -29.68 -4.96
CA ARG A 376 -19.50 -30.58 -4.13
C ARG A 376 -19.80 -31.90 -4.84
N ALA A 377 -20.13 -32.92 -4.07
CA ALA A 377 -20.58 -34.21 -4.58
C ALA A 377 -22.06 -34.19 -5.06
N ASP A 378 -22.77 -33.08 -4.88
CA ASP A 378 -24.15 -32.87 -5.29
C ASP A 378 -24.23 -32.54 -6.79
N ASP A 379 -24.72 -33.47 -7.61
CA ASP A 379 -24.85 -33.28 -9.05
C ASP A 379 -25.83 -32.17 -9.45
N GLU A 380 -26.82 -31.85 -8.60
CA GLU A 380 -27.76 -30.74 -8.87
C GLU A 380 -27.15 -29.39 -8.52
N GLN A 381 -26.23 -29.34 -7.57
CA GLN A 381 -25.58 -28.13 -7.09
C GLN A 381 -24.07 -28.34 -6.89
N PRO A 382 -23.33 -28.62 -7.96
CA PRO A 382 -21.93 -29.02 -7.85
C PRO A 382 -20.97 -27.93 -7.38
N TYR A 383 -21.39 -26.65 -7.40
CA TYR A 383 -20.54 -25.52 -7.01
C TYR A 383 -21.12 -24.73 -5.87
N GLY A 384 -20.28 -24.28 -4.97
CA GLY A 384 -20.63 -23.40 -3.86
C GLY A 384 -19.51 -22.44 -3.52
N SER A 385 -19.83 -21.41 -2.76
CA SER A 385 -18.83 -20.48 -2.22
C SER A 385 -19.08 -20.23 -0.73
N TRP A 386 -18.04 -19.80 -0.06
CA TRP A 386 -18.08 -19.42 1.35
C TRP A 386 -17.25 -18.17 1.57
N THR A 387 -17.67 -17.33 2.51
CA THR A 387 -16.95 -16.11 2.92
C THR A 387 -16.86 -16.06 4.44
N GLY A 388 -15.74 -15.57 4.96
CA GLY A 388 -15.54 -15.44 6.40
C GLY A 388 -14.39 -14.51 6.75
N MET A 389 -14.08 -14.45 8.05
CA MET A 389 -13.14 -13.50 8.63
C MET A 389 -12.26 -14.18 9.66
N ILE A 390 -10.96 -13.89 9.63
CA ILE A 390 -9.99 -14.34 10.64
C ILE A 390 -9.32 -13.10 11.23
N PRO A 391 -9.49 -12.81 12.53
CA PRO A 391 -8.77 -11.73 13.18
C PRO A 391 -7.29 -12.08 13.31
N PHE A 392 -6.42 -11.08 13.21
CA PHE A 392 -5.00 -11.24 13.46
C PHE A 392 -4.46 -10.07 14.29
N SER A 393 -3.37 -10.34 15.00
CA SER A 393 -2.55 -9.34 15.66
C SER A 393 -1.08 -9.66 15.39
N TYR A 394 -0.29 -8.65 15.06
CA TYR A 394 1.13 -8.81 14.74
C TYR A 394 1.96 -7.63 15.28
N LEU A 395 3.06 -7.94 15.95
CA LEU A 395 4.02 -6.96 16.42
C LEU A 395 5.21 -6.86 15.45
N VAL A 396 5.37 -5.69 14.85
CA VAL A 396 6.59 -5.34 14.12
C VAL A 396 7.60 -4.83 15.15
N GLU A 397 8.57 -5.67 15.49
CA GLU A 397 9.51 -5.41 16.57
C GLU A 397 10.46 -4.25 16.26
N TYR A 398 10.51 -3.29 17.17
CA TYR A 398 11.49 -2.22 17.22
C TYR A 398 11.75 -1.86 18.70
N PRO A 399 12.75 -2.46 19.36
CA PRO A 399 13.01 -2.25 20.79
C PRO A 399 13.31 -0.79 21.12
N ASN A 400 12.71 -0.29 22.19
CA ASN A 400 12.81 1.10 22.64
C ASN A 400 12.33 2.13 21.60
N LEU A 401 11.17 1.88 21.00
CA LEU A 401 10.59 2.77 20.01
C LEU A 401 10.44 4.20 20.57
N PRO A 402 11.00 5.23 19.90
CA PRO A 402 10.85 6.61 20.34
C PRO A 402 9.37 7.07 20.31
N LYS A 403 9.03 8.07 21.14
CA LYS A 403 7.63 8.58 21.18
C LYS A 403 7.23 9.39 19.95
N ASN A 404 8.21 10.01 19.27
CA ASN A 404 7.97 10.89 18.12
C ASN A 404 8.17 10.12 16.81
N VAL A 405 7.39 9.09 16.57
CA VAL A 405 7.49 8.26 15.38
C VAL A 405 6.25 8.38 14.51
N SER A 406 6.46 8.11 13.23
CA SER A 406 5.42 7.95 12.24
C SER A 406 5.70 6.68 11.45
N ALA A 407 4.72 5.83 11.26
CA ALA A 407 4.81 4.67 10.39
C ALA A 407 3.85 4.83 9.22
N SER A 408 4.27 4.33 8.06
CA SER A 408 3.44 4.26 6.86
C SER A 408 3.38 2.80 6.42
N PRO A 409 2.50 1.99 7.03
CA PRO A 409 2.38 0.60 6.66
C PRO A 409 1.58 0.42 5.37
N ALA A 410 1.99 -0.57 4.56
CA ALA A 410 1.19 -1.13 3.47
C ALA A 410 0.98 -2.62 3.73
N TYR A 411 -0.18 -3.14 3.37
CA TYR A 411 -0.63 -4.48 3.73
C TYR A 411 -0.92 -5.30 2.48
N HIS A 412 -0.39 -6.54 2.42
CA HIS A 412 -0.60 -7.42 1.29
C HIS A 412 -0.83 -8.86 1.77
N VAL A 413 -1.72 -9.58 1.08
CA VAL A 413 -1.81 -11.03 1.20
C VAL A 413 -0.78 -11.65 0.26
N GLU A 414 0.35 -12.09 0.81
CA GLU A 414 1.42 -12.70 -0.01
C GLU A 414 1.07 -14.12 -0.42
N GLN A 415 0.45 -14.88 0.48
CA GLN A 415 0.01 -16.25 0.21
C GLN A 415 -1.32 -16.52 0.93
N LEU A 416 -2.20 -17.24 0.26
CA LEU A 416 -3.41 -17.79 0.86
C LEU A 416 -3.63 -19.19 0.29
N ALA A 417 -3.81 -20.14 1.18
CA ALA A 417 -4.20 -21.51 0.84
C ALA A 417 -5.33 -21.95 1.75
N VAL A 418 -6.41 -22.42 1.16
CA VAL A 418 -7.56 -23.02 1.85
C VAL A 418 -7.64 -24.48 1.43
N THR A 419 -7.56 -25.39 2.39
CA THR A 419 -7.58 -26.83 2.14
C THR A 419 -8.58 -27.53 3.03
N LEU A 420 -9.16 -28.64 2.56
CA LEU A 420 -10.06 -29.45 3.37
C LEU A 420 -9.28 -30.11 4.51
N ALA A 421 -9.82 -30.03 5.73
CA ALA A 421 -9.22 -30.58 6.95
C ALA A 421 -10.17 -31.56 7.67
N GLY A 422 -11.01 -32.25 6.90
CA GLY A 422 -12.05 -33.16 7.34
C GLY A 422 -13.40 -32.88 6.68
N SER A 423 -14.47 -33.50 7.16
CA SER A 423 -15.81 -33.40 6.54
C SER A 423 -16.47 -32.02 6.73
N GLU A 424 -16.18 -31.33 7.82
CA GLU A 424 -16.82 -30.04 8.17
C GLU A 424 -15.77 -28.97 8.55
N ALA A 425 -14.53 -29.13 8.11
CA ALA A 425 -13.46 -28.23 8.46
C ALA A 425 -12.56 -27.89 7.29
N VAL A 426 -12.07 -26.67 7.28
CA VAL A 426 -11.03 -26.20 6.38
C VAL A 426 -9.82 -25.71 7.19
N GLU A 427 -8.63 -25.93 6.67
CA GLU A 427 -7.41 -25.32 7.15
C GLU A 427 -7.08 -24.12 6.27
N VAL A 428 -6.95 -22.96 6.89
CA VAL A 428 -6.54 -21.71 6.23
C VAL A 428 -5.10 -21.42 6.61
N LYS A 429 -4.24 -21.33 5.62
CA LYS A 429 -2.86 -20.87 5.78
C LYS A 429 -2.67 -19.59 4.96
N ALA A 430 -2.27 -18.53 5.64
CA ALA A 430 -1.99 -17.26 4.98
C ALA A 430 -0.65 -16.68 5.43
N VAL A 431 0.00 -15.97 4.53
CA VAL A 431 1.15 -15.10 4.84
C VAL A 431 0.73 -13.69 4.48
N LEU A 432 0.61 -12.84 5.51
CA LEU A 432 0.36 -11.42 5.36
C LEU A 432 1.70 -10.70 5.41
N THR A 433 1.92 -9.79 4.50
CA THR A 433 3.13 -8.95 4.45
C THR A 433 2.79 -7.53 4.84
N PHE A 434 3.60 -6.97 5.72
CA PHE A 434 3.52 -5.58 6.16
C PHE A 434 4.79 -4.86 5.75
N ASP A 435 4.68 -3.95 4.78
CA ASP A 435 5.76 -3.05 4.41
C ASP A 435 5.74 -1.85 5.33
N ILE A 436 6.70 -1.76 6.26
CA ILE A 436 6.75 -0.73 7.29
C ILE A 436 7.89 0.24 7.00
N PHE A 437 7.53 1.50 6.78
CA PHE A 437 8.46 2.61 6.72
C PHE A 437 8.31 3.45 7.98
N LEU A 438 9.23 3.24 8.94
CA LEU A 438 9.21 3.86 10.27
C LEU A 438 10.17 5.02 10.33
N LYS A 439 9.66 6.20 10.64
CA LYS A 439 10.42 7.45 10.73
C LYS A 439 10.29 8.05 12.12
N LYS A 440 11.36 8.69 12.56
CA LYS A 440 11.38 9.54 13.77
C LYS A 440 11.34 11.00 13.37
N LEU A 441 10.48 11.77 14.03
CA LEU A 441 10.42 13.22 13.87
C LEU A 441 11.44 13.88 14.79
N ILE A 442 12.34 14.66 14.22
CA ILE A 442 13.39 15.40 14.92
C ILE A 442 13.05 16.88 14.86
N SER A 443 12.91 17.53 16.02
CA SER A 443 12.84 18.99 16.09
C SER A 443 14.23 19.56 16.28
N ALA A 444 14.63 20.47 15.40
CA ALA A 444 15.92 21.14 15.48
C ALA A 444 15.81 22.63 15.21
N SER A 445 16.53 23.39 16.00
CA SER A 445 16.58 24.85 15.87
C SER A 445 17.64 25.24 14.85
N MET A 446 17.24 25.86 13.73
CA MET A 446 18.11 26.31 12.65
C MET A 446 18.32 27.82 12.69
N ILE A 447 19.56 28.24 12.45
CA ILE A 447 19.89 29.66 12.30
C ILE A 447 19.35 30.11 10.95
N THR A 448 18.43 31.06 10.95
CA THR A 448 17.81 31.62 9.74
C THR A 448 18.48 32.91 9.27
N ASN A 449 19.02 33.68 10.22
CA ASN A 449 19.71 34.92 9.95
C ASN A 449 20.75 35.20 11.05
N VAL A 450 21.78 35.95 10.70
CA VAL A 450 22.82 36.42 11.62
C VAL A 450 23.04 37.91 11.39
N SER A 451 22.78 38.72 12.41
CA SER A 451 23.08 40.13 12.42
C SER A 451 24.26 40.45 13.32
N GLU A 452 25.03 41.47 12.96
CA GLU A 452 26.23 41.91 13.66
C GLU A 452 25.93 43.15 14.49
N ARG A 453 26.45 43.19 15.71
CA ARG A 453 26.44 44.38 16.57
C ARG A 453 27.81 44.62 17.15
N GLN A 454 28.12 45.89 17.39
CA GLN A 454 29.32 46.21 18.19
C GLN A 454 29.07 45.81 19.67
N PHE A 455 30.11 45.32 20.31
CA PHE A 455 29.99 44.99 21.74
C PHE A 455 29.59 46.21 22.53
N ASP A 456 28.63 46.05 23.44
CA ASP A 456 28.30 47.03 24.44
C ASP A 456 29.42 47.06 25.50
N THR A 457 30.37 47.99 25.34
CA THR A 457 31.51 48.15 26.23
C THR A 457 31.07 48.53 27.66
N ASP A 458 29.99 49.29 27.82
CA ASP A 458 29.48 49.70 29.14
C ASP A 458 28.84 48.51 29.88
N ALA A 459 28.12 47.66 29.20
CA ALA A 459 27.62 46.42 29.72
C ALA A 459 28.71 45.44 30.13
N SER A 460 29.75 45.35 29.27
CA SER A 460 30.92 44.47 29.50
C SER A 460 31.73 44.90 30.73
N LEU A 461 31.90 46.19 30.97
CA LEU A 461 32.60 46.70 32.14
C LEU A 461 31.85 46.47 33.47
N LYS A 462 30.54 46.20 33.41
CA LYS A 462 29.70 45.88 34.61
C LYS A 462 29.75 44.39 34.97
N ARG A 463 30.29 43.54 34.08
CA ARG A 463 30.41 42.10 34.38
C ARG A 463 31.53 41.82 35.35
N PRO A 464 31.42 40.79 36.24
CA PRO A 464 32.49 40.41 37.11
C PRO A 464 33.72 39.96 36.32
N GLY A 465 34.92 40.45 36.67
CA GLY A 465 36.16 40.12 35.94
C GLY A 465 36.61 38.66 36.10
N ILE A 466 36.08 37.95 37.10
CA ILE A 466 36.34 36.53 37.32
C ILE A 466 35.03 35.88 37.77
N VAL A 467 34.64 34.82 37.08
CA VAL A 467 33.50 33.95 37.41
C VAL A 467 33.98 32.55 37.62
N GLY A 468 33.74 31.98 38.81
CA GLY A 468 33.98 30.55 39.06
C GLY A 468 32.75 29.74 38.81
N HIS A 469 32.84 28.70 38.00
CA HIS A 469 31.79 27.74 37.72
C HIS A 469 32.22 26.32 38.04
N ILE A 470 31.35 25.56 38.70
CA ILE A 470 31.57 24.13 38.93
C ILE A 470 30.87 23.39 37.82
N VAL A 471 31.66 22.80 36.91
CA VAL A 471 31.18 22.04 35.76
C VAL A 471 30.33 20.85 36.22
N GLN A 472 29.11 20.75 35.68
CA GLN A 472 28.21 19.63 35.92
C GLN A 472 28.32 18.59 34.77
N ASP A 473 27.87 17.39 35.05
CA ASP A 473 27.88 16.33 34.02
C ASP A 473 27.02 16.73 32.81
N GLY A 474 27.61 16.63 31.61
CA GLY A 474 26.97 17.04 30.36
C GLY A 474 27.16 18.50 29.91
N GLU A 475 27.84 19.34 30.73
CA GLU A 475 28.21 20.70 30.32
C GLU A 475 29.51 20.72 29.49
N ASP A 476 29.53 21.53 28.43
CA ASP A 476 30.72 21.80 27.62
C ASP A 476 31.13 23.28 27.76
N LEU A 477 32.38 23.60 27.37
CA LEU A 477 32.91 24.96 27.46
C LEU A 477 32.10 25.97 26.63
N TRP A 478 31.40 25.50 25.55
CA TRP A 478 30.55 26.33 24.74
C TRP A 478 29.27 26.76 25.46
N SER A 479 28.68 25.84 26.23
CA SER A 479 27.46 26.12 27.01
C SER A 479 27.72 27.03 28.22
N LEU A 480 29.00 27.12 28.66
CA LEU A 480 29.44 27.96 29.79
C LEU A 480 29.85 29.37 29.34
N ALA A 481 30.21 29.56 28.07
CA ALA A 481 30.66 30.85 27.50
C ALA A 481 29.47 31.72 27.07
#